data_6ece1679e90ad2a9b561ff4563b5a56f
#
_entry.id   6ece1679e90ad2a9b561ff4563b5a56f
#
_cell.length_a   1.000
_cell.length_b   1.000
_cell.length_c   1.000
_cell.angle_alpha   90.00
_cell.angle_beta   90.00
_cell.angle_gamma   90.00
#
_symmetry.space_group_name_H-M   'P 1'
#
loop_
_entity.id
_entity.type
_entity.pdbx_description
1 polymer ?
#
loop_
_entity_poly.entity_id
_entity_poly.type
_entity_poly.pdbx_seq_one_letter_code
_entity_poly.pdbx_strand_id
1 'polypeptide(L)'
;ASDVYKRQVVVGALLWNVVGNRPQSKPAKTAEVNPAGCPMVEVLAVPGTWESEPNDDPFHPHFRRNAMLLNVTRPLQQHYDSSRVRVYTIPYLAQFRNMNSEHEASYDDSREQGKDRLAAEMSRMNQHCPQTKFLLTGFSQGAVIAGDVASDIGNSRLTIPDKNMLGVALLADGRRVNGQGIN
;
A
#
# COMPACT_ATOMS: atom_id res chain seq x y z
N ALA A 1 8.19 61.73 -38.94
CA ALA A 1 8.49 60.30 -38.73
C ALA A 1 7.15 59.59 -38.73
N SER A 2 6.95 58.85 -39.79
CA SER A 2 5.67 58.33 -40.25
C SER A 2 5.06 57.29 -39.33
N ASP A 3 3.72 57.22 -39.28
CA ASP A 3 2.90 56.24 -38.53
C ASP A 3 3.24 54.76 -38.82
N VAL A 4 3.94 54.51 -39.90
CA VAL A 4 4.43 53.18 -40.28
C VAL A 4 5.45 52.63 -39.28
N TYR A 5 6.33 53.47 -38.73
CA TYR A 5 7.35 53.07 -37.77
C TYR A 5 6.72 52.71 -36.39
N LYS A 6 5.69 53.46 -35.99
CA LYS A 6 4.96 53.19 -34.76
C LYS A 6 4.18 51.85 -34.83
N ARG A 7 3.66 51.49 -35.98
CA ARG A 7 2.94 50.21 -36.20
C ARG A 7 3.89 49.02 -36.16
N GLN A 8 5.12 49.14 -36.65
CA GLN A 8 6.10 48.04 -36.63
C GLN A 8 6.60 47.74 -35.22
N VAL A 9 6.77 48.73 -34.37
CA VAL A 9 7.19 48.53 -32.96
C VAL A 9 6.06 47.86 -32.17
N VAL A 10 4.80 48.19 -32.39
CA VAL A 10 3.65 47.58 -31.70
C VAL A 10 3.47 46.12 -32.11
N VAL A 11 3.63 45.80 -33.42
CA VAL A 11 3.55 44.42 -33.88
C VAL A 11 4.71 43.56 -33.39
N GLY A 12 5.93 44.11 -33.32
CA GLY A 12 7.08 43.41 -32.73
C GLY A 12 6.91 43.12 -31.21
N ALA A 13 6.35 44.08 -30.48
CA ALA A 13 6.10 43.93 -29.03
C ALA A 13 4.96 42.90 -28.76
N LEU A 14 3.92 42.88 -29.62
CA LEU A 14 2.84 41.91 -29.52
C LEU A 14 3.31 40.49 -29.87
N LEU A 15 4.14 40.32 -30.88
CA LEU A 15 4.72 39.02 -31.24
C LEU A 15 5.70 38.50 -30.16
N TRP A 16 6.48 39.41 -29.53
CA TRP A 16 7.37 39.04 -28.44
C TRP A 16 6.59 38.53 -27.23
N ASN A 17 5.49 39.18 -26.84
CA ASN A 17 4.63 38.72 -25.77
C ASN A 17 3.93 37.38 -26.04
N VAL A 18 3.60 37.09 -27.28
CA VAL A 18 2.93 35.85 -27.70
C VAL A 18 3.93 34.69 -27.81
N VAL A 19 5.17 34.96 -28.25
CA VAL A 19 6.19 33.91 -28.45
C VAL A 19 7.08 33.73 -27.18
N GLY A 20 7.33 34.79 -26.44
CA GLY A 20 8.20 34.76 -25.23
C GLY A 20 7.54 34.20 -23.97
N ASN A 21 6.20 34.22 -23.88
CA ASN A 21 5.44 33.76 -22.72
C ASN A 21 4.73 32.42 -22.96
N ARG A 22 5.30 31.52 -23.77
CA ARG A 22 4.83 30.14 -23.71
C ARG A 22 5.20 29.60 -22.31
N PRO A 23 4.22 29.18 -21.48
CA PRO A 23 4.55 28.47 -20.25
C PRO A 23 5.39 27.26 -20.67
N GLN A 24 6.64 27.22 -20.23
CA GLN A 24 7.44 26.00 -20.34
C GLN A 24 6.63 24.89 -19.66
N SER A 25 6.10 23.98 -20.47
CA SER A 25 5.56 22.75 -19.93
C SER A 25 6.67 22.13 -19.07
N LYS A 26 6.44 22.04 -17.75
CA LYS A 26 7.33 21.26 -16.90
C LYS A 26 7.56 19.92 -17.61
N PRO A 27 8.82 19.47 -17.77
CA PRO A 27 9.07 18.17 -18.35
C PRO A 27 8.16 17.17 -17.63
N ALA A 28 7.36 16.44 -18.38
CA ALA A 28 6.56 15.37 -17.83
C ALA A 28 7.52 14.49 -17.05
N LYS A 29 7.28 14.29 -15.74
CA LYS A 29 8.04 13.33 -14.94
C LYS A 29 8.01 12.04 -15.73
N THR A 30 9.18 11.57 -16.18
CA THR A 30 9.32 10.26 -16.79
C THR A 30 8.58 9.29 -15.88
N ALA A 31 7.62 8.55 -16.40
CA ALA A 31 6.90 7.58 -15.60
C ALA A 31 7.96 6.62 -15.02
N GLU A 32 8.05 6.57 -13.70
CA GLU A 32 8.94 5.63 -13.03
C GLU A 32 8.51 4.22 -13.47
N VAL A 33 9.42 3.48 -14.07
CA VAL A 33 9.17 2.11 -14.51
C VAL A 33 9.75 1.19 -13.44
N ASN A 34 8.98 0.18 -13.05
CA ASN A 34 9.50 -0.84 -12.13
C ASN A 34 10.73 -1.53 -12.71
N PRO A 35 11.76 -1.79 -11.91
CA PRO A 35 12.84 -2.70 -12.28
C PRO A 35 12.33 -4.10 -12.65
N ALA A 36 13.13 -4.86 -13.40
CA ALA A 36 12.82 -6.25 -13.68
C ALA A 36 12.69 -7.07 -12.37
N GLY A 37 11.72 -7.97 -12.33
CA GLY A 37 11.45 -8.81 -11.16
C GLY A 37 10.44 -8.21 -10.16
N CYS A 38 9.98 -6.98 -10.35
CA CYS A 38 8.91 -6.40 -9.55
C CYS A 38 7.55 -7.01 -9.92
N PRO A 39 6.72 -7.40 -8.93
CA PRO A 39 5.35 -7.84 -9.20
C PRO A 39 4.48 -6.66 -9.62
N MET A 40 3.44 -6.92 -10.41
CA MET A 40 2.43 -5.91 -10.72
C MET A 40 1.61 -5.56 -9.47
N VAL A 41 1.24 -6.58 -8.70
CA VAL A 41 0.46 -6.47 -7.46
C VAL A 41 1.14 -7.25 -6.35
N GLU A 42 1.21 -6.65 -5.17
CA GLU A 42 1.53 -7.36 -3.93
C GLU A 42 0.28 -7.44 -3.06
N VAL A 43 -0.12 -8.66 -2.73
CA VAL A 43 -1.19 -8.95 -1.77
C VAL A 43 -0.54 -9.18 -0.41
N LEU A 44 -0.83 -8.30 0.53
CA LEU A 44 -0.35 -8.36 1.90
C LEU A 44 -1.46 -8.91 2.78
N ALA A 45 -1.25 -10.12 3.29
CA ALA A 45 -2.21 -10.83 4.12
C ALA A 45 -1.78 -10.77 5.59
N VAL A 46 -2.66 -10.27 6.46
CA VAL A 46 -2.38 -10.14 7.90
C VAL A 46 -3.26 -11.15 8.67
N PRO A 47 -2.67 -12.25 9.18
CA PRO A 47 -3.40 -13.29 9.90
C PRO A 47 -4.07 -12.79 11.19
N GLY A 48 -5.04 -13.55 11.68
CA GLY A 48 -5.67 -13.29 12.97
C GLY A 48 -4.84 -13.76 14.16
N THR A 49 -5.35 -13.51 15.36
CA THR A 49 -4.75 -13.98 16.63
C THR A 49 -4.52 -15.50 16.58
N TRP A 50 -3.33 -15.92 16.96
CA TRP A 50 -2.83 -17.33 16.95
C TRP A 50 -2.78 -17.98 15.56
N GLU A 51 -2.73 -17.17 14.50
CA GLU A 51 -2.61 -17.68 13.12
C GLU A 51 -1.26 -17.37 12.48
N SER A 52 -0.32 -16.75 13.21
CA SER A 52 1.02 -16.41 12.76
C SER A 52 2.02 -16.48 13.91
N GLU A 53 3.30 -16.48 13.57
CA GLU A 53 4.42 -16.27 14.48
C GLU A 53 5.51 -15.39 13.83
N PRO A 54 6.41 -14.75 14.61
CA PRO A 54 7.37 -13.79 14.07
C PRO A 54 8.36 -14.32 13.03
N ASN A 55 8.60 -15.63 13.04
CA ASN A 55 9.58 -16.30 12.17
C ASN A 55 8.94 -17.19 11.11
N ASP A 56 7.62 -17.11 10.91
CA ASP A 56 6.95 -17.89 9.86
C ASP A 56 7.38 -17.43 8.46
N ASP A 57 7.33 -18.33 7.49
CA ASP A 57 7.67 -18.01 6.10
C ASP A 57 6.55 -17.13 5.48
N PRO A 58 6.84 -15.90 5.06
CA PRO A 58 5.83 -15.01 4.52
C PRO A 58 5.24 -15.48 3.19
N PHE A 59 5.95 -16.32 2.45
CA PHE A 59 5.51 -16.84 1.14
C PHE A 59 4.84 -18.20 1.26
N HIS A 60 5.22 -18.98 2.27
CA HIS A 60 4.69 -20.32 2.54
C HIS A 60 4.37 -20.51 4.02
N PRO A 61 3.45 -19.72 4.58
CA PRO A 61 3.16 -19.76 6.01
C PRO A 61 2.69 -21.17 6.45
N HIS A 62 3.27 -21.65 7.53
CA HIS A 62 3.08 -23.03 8.01
C HIS A 62 2.76 -23.13 9.51
N PHE A 63 2.90 -22.04 10.28
CA PHE A 63 2.61 -22.02 11.70
C PHE A 63 1.20 -22.53 12.03
N ARG A 64 0.19 -22.08 11.27
CA ARG A 64 -1.18 -22.55 11.43
C ARG A 64 -1.76 -23.05 10.10
N ARG A 65 -1.88 -24.36 9.94
CA ARG A 65 -2.33 -24.99 8.69
C ARG A 65 -3.74 -24.56 8.23
N ASN A 66 -4.59 -24.15 9.17
CA ASN A 66 -5.98 -23.75 8.95
C ASN A 66 -6.20 -22.26 9.19
N ALA A 67 -5.16 -21.42 9.08
CA ALA A 67 -5.33 -19.98 9.18
C ALA A 67 -6.33 -19.49 8.13
N MET A 68 -7.23 -18.59 8.54
CA MET A 68 -8.39 -18.17 7.73
C MET A 68 -7.97 -17.64 6.35
N LEU A 69 -6.95 -16.77 6.33
CA LEU A 69 -6.52 -16.14 5.08
C LEU A 69 -5.84 -17.09 4.09
N LEU A 70 -5.43 -18.28 4.51
CA LEU A 70 -4.90 -19.30 3.59
C LEU A 70 -5.95 -19.75 2.56
N ASN A 71 -7.24 -19.62 2.87
CA ASN A 71 -8.32 -19.86 1.91
C ASN A 71 -8.39 -18.80 0.79
N VAL A 72 -7.74 -17.67 0.97
CA VAL A 72 -7.61 -16.60 -0.03
C VAL A 72 -6.23 -16.63 -0.67
N THR A 73 -5.17 -16.70 0.13
CA THR A 73 -3.79 -16.58 -0.34
C THR A 73 -3.33 -17.74 -1.20
N ARG A 74 -3.65 -18.99 -0.81
CA ARG A 74 -3.28 -20.18 -1.59
C ARG A 74 -3.89 -20.20 -3.00
N PRO A 75 -5.20 -19.96 -3.18
CA PRO A 75 -5.79 -19.85 -4.53
C PRO A 75 -5.13 -18.77 -5.38
N LEU A 76 -4.79 -17.61 -4.81
CA LEU A 76 -4.09 -16.55 -5.53
C LEU A 76 -2.69 -16.98 -5.99
N GLN A 77 -1.91 -17.62 -5.12
CA GLN A 77 -0.59 -18.15 -5.45
C GLN A 77 -0.64 -19.28 -6.51
N GLN A 78 -1.72 -20.06 -6.52
CA GLN A 78 -1.91 -21.12 -7.51
C GLN A 78 -2.37 -20.59 -8.87
N HIS A 79 -3.13 -19.50 -8.88
CA HIS A 79 -3.75 -18.96 -10.10
C HIS A 79 -2.85 -17.95 -10.83
N TYR A 80 -2.03 -17.20 -10.11
CA TYR A 80 -1.22 -16.14 -10.68
C TYR A 80 0.27 -16.43 -10.53
N ASP A 81 1.02 -16.14 -11.58
CA ASP A 81 2.48 -16.06 -11.49
C ASP A 81 2.92 -14.94 -10.55
N SER A 82 3.99 -15.19 -9.80
CA SER A 82 4.50 -14.25 -8.79
C SER A 82 4.99 -12.90 -9.35
N SER A 83 5.31 -12.85 -10.66
CA SER A 83 5.59 -11.58 -11.35
C SER A 83 4.34 -10.73 -11.57
N ARG A 84 3.17 -11.35 -11.58
CA ARG A 84 1.88 -10.63 -11.69
C ARG A 84 1.29 -10.35 -10.31
N VAL A 85 1.15 -11.38 -9.48
CA VAL A 85 0.58 -11.27 -8.13
C VAL A 85 1.48 -11.98 -7.14
N ARG A 86 2.20 -11.23 -6.34
CA ARG A 86 2.98 -11.75 -5.23
C ARG A 86 2.15 -11.70 -3.96
N VAL A 87 2.04 -12.81 -3.27
CA VAL A 87 1.38 -12.89 -1.97
C VAL A 87 2.43 -12.92 -0.87
N TYR A 88 2.28 -12.02 0.11
CA TYR A 88 3.14 -11.92 1.29
C TYR A 88 2.26 -11.95 2.53
N THR A 89 2.38 -12.98 3.33
CA THR A 89 1.69 -13.10 4.62
C THR A 89 2.57 -12.49 5.69
N ILE A 90 2.04 -11.55 6.46
CA ILE A 90 2.80 -10.85 7.49
C ILE A 90 3.09 -11.79 8.67
N PRO A 91 4.37 -12.13 8.92
CA PRO A 91 4.73 -12.89 10.10
C PRO A 91 4.83 -11.94 11.29
N TYR A 92 4.03 -12.16 12.34
CA TYR A 92 4.05 -11.33 13.54
C TYR A 92 3.63 -12.16 14.77
N LEU A 93 3.68 -11.57 15.97
CA LEU A 93 3.35 -12.28 17.23
C LEU A 93 1.97 -12.94 17.19
N ALA A 94 0.97 -12.26 16.64
CA ALA A 94 -0.40 -12.76 16.55
C ALA A 94 -0.96 -13.30 17.88
N GLN A 95 -0.62 -12.63 19.01
CA GLN A 95 -0.92 -13.04 20.36
C GLN A 95 -1.97 -12.17 21.03
N PHE A 96 -2.58 -12.72 22.06
CA PHE A 96 -3.54 -12.03 22.91
C PHE A 96 -3.47 -12.61 24.33
N ARG A 97 -2.73 -11.91 25.20
CA ARG A 97 -2.62 -12.30 26.61
C ARG A 97 -3.99 -12.28 27.29
N ASN A 98 -4.34 -13.39 27.91
CA ASN A 98 -5.53 -13.55 28.73
C ASN A 98 -5.23 -14.50 29.91
N MET A 99 -6.23 -14.81 30.73
CA MET A 99 -6.06 -15.68 31.91
C MET A 99 -5.55 -17.09 31.58
N ASN A 100 -5.71 -17.56 30.35
CA ASN A 100 -5.23 -18.89 29.91
C ASN A 100 -3.91 -18.82 29.13
N SER A 101 -3.40 -17.61 28.89
CA SER A 101 -2.20 -17.35 28.08
C SER A 101 -1.39 -16.17 28.64
N GLU A 102 -1.09 -16.23 29.95
CA GLU A 102 -0.42 -15.14 30.69
C GLU A 102 0.98 -14.81 30.16
N HIS A 103 1.65 -15.77 29.53
CA HIS A 103 3.00 -15.59 28.96
C HIS A 103 3.01 -14.97 27.56
N GLU A 104 1.85 -14.80 26.95
CA GLU A 104 1.75 -14.17 25.64
C GLU A 104 1.93 -12.64 25.72
N ALA A 105 2.28 -12.04 24.59
CA ALA A 105 2.27 -10.59 24.44
C ALA A 105 0.85 -10.04 24.60
N SER A 106 0.73 -8.79 25.02
CA SER A 106 -0.55 -8.10 25.04
C SER A 106 -1.11 -7.96 23.62
N TYR A 107 -2.42 -7.74 23.52
CA TYR A 107 -3.06 -7.46 22.22
C TYR A 107 -2.42 -6.25 21.53
N ASP A 108 -2.14 -5.18 22.29
CA ASP A 108 -1.58 -3.96 21.75
C ASP A 108 -0.13 -4.14 21.28
N ASP A 109 0.72 -4.84 22.04
CA ASP A 109 2.09 -5.15 21.61
C ASP A 109 2.11 -6.00 20.34
N SER A 110 1.22 -7.00 20.26
CA SER A 110 1.10 -7.86 19.10
C SER A 110 0.61 -7.09 17.87
N ARG A 111 -0.41 -6.26 18.05
CA ARG A 111 -0.97 -5.40 17.00
C ARG A 111 0.05 -4.39 16.48
N GLU A 112 0.78 -3.72 17.37
CA GLU A 112 1.80 -2.74 17.00
C GLU A 112 2.93 -3.40 16.21
N GLN A 113 3.44 -4.56 16.66
CA GLN A 113 4.44 -5.30 15.90
C GLN A 113 3.93 -5.70 14.50
N GLY A 114 2.69 -6.16 14.39
CA GLY A 114 2.08 -6.52 13.11
C GLY A 114 1.96 -5.31 12.18
N LYS A 115 1.58 -4.16 12.72
CA LYS A 115 1.49 -2.88 12.02
C LYS A 115 2.85 -2.43 11.47
N ASP A 116 3.88 -2.47 12.32
CA ASP A 116 5.24 -2.10 11.94
C ASP A 116 5.78 -3.01 10.81
N ARG A 117 5.55 -4.32 10.91
CA ARG A 117 5.99 -5.28 9.89
C ARG A 117 5.28 -5.10 8.57
N LEU A 118 3.97 -4.85 8.59
CA LEU A 118 3.19 -4.54 7.39
C LEU A 118 3.69 -3.24 6.73
N ALA A 119 3.85 -2.18 7.51
CA ALA A 119 4.34 -0.90 7.02
C ALA A 119 5.78 -1.01 6.46
N ALA A 120 6.65 -1.78 7.13
CA ALA A 120 8.02 -2.01 6.69
C ALA A 120 8.07 -2.76 5.35
N GLU A 121 7.29 -3.84 5.16
CA GLU A 121 7.24 -4.56 3.89
C GLU A 121 6.71 -3.68 2.77
N MET A 122 5.62 -2.96 3.00
CA MET A 122 5.08 -2.01 2.01
C MET A 122 6.10 -0.94 1.63
N SER A 123 6.81 -0.38 2.61
CA SER A 123 7.85 0.63 2.37
C SER A 123 9.02 0.05 1.57
N ARG A 124 9.49 -1.14 1.93
CA ARG A 124 10.54 -1.87 1.22
C ARG A 124 10.14 -2.11 -0.25
N MET A 125 8.92 -2.62 -0.46
CA MET A 125 8.41 -2.87 -1.82
C MET A 125 8.28 -1.57 -2.60
N ASN A 126 7.71 -0.53 -2.02
CA ASN A 126 7.51 0.75 -2.70
C ASN A 126 8.84 1.42 -3.09
N GLN A 127 9.90 1.26 -2.29
CA GLN A 127 11.23 1.78 -2.60
C GLN A 127 11.88 1.04 -3.80
N HIS A 128 11.75 -0.28 -3.86
CA HIS A 128 12.35 -1.09 -4.91
C HIS A 128 11.49 -1.18 -6.17
N CYS A 129 10.17 -1.15 -5.99
CA CYS A 129 9.17 -1.38 -7.02
C CYS A 129 8.07 -0.30 -6.96
N PRO A 130 8.38 0.96 -7.32
CA PRO A 130 7.50 2.10 -7.07
C PRO A 130 6.16 2.09 -7.82
N GLN A 131 6.00 1.22 -8.82
CA GLN A 131 4.76 1.05 -9.57
C GLN A 131 3.94 -0.17 -9.13
N THR A 132 4.47 -0.99 -8.23
CA THR A 132 3.73 -2.13 -7.67
C THR A 132 2.51 -1.63 -6.91
N LYS A 133 1.39 -2.29 -7.14
CA LYS A 133 0.13 -1.99 -6.46
C LYS A 133 -0.05 -2.89 -5.24
N PHE A 134 -0.74 -2.39 -4.22
CA PHE A 134 -0.97 -3.08 -2.97
C PHE A 134 -2.44 -3.44 -2.78
N LEU A 135 -2.69 -4.67 -2.39
CA LEU A 135 -3.98 -5.13 -1.88
C LEU A 135 -3.77 -5.64 -0.45
N LEU A 136 -4.41 -5.01 0.51
CA LEU A 136 -4.36 -5.45 1.90
C LEU A 136 -5.53 -6.39 2.20
N THR A 137 -5.28 -7.46 2.92
CA THR A 137 -6.33 -8.29 3.50
C THR A 137 -5.96 -8.66 4.93
N GLY A 138 -6.93 -8.59 5.83
CA GLY A 138 -6.71 -8.92 7.24
C GLY A 138 -7.88 -9.71 7.83
N PHE A 139 -7.57 -10.57 8.80
CA PHE A 139 -8.57 -11.31 9.56
C PHE A 139 -8.46 -11.00 11.05
N SER A 140 -9.57 -10.68 11.72
CA SER A 140 -9.66 -10.42 13.16
C SER A 140 -8.63 -9.36 13.61
N GLN A 141 -7.66 -9.67 14.47
CA GLN A 141 -6.57 -8.77 14.84
C GLN A 141 -5.82 -8.23 13.59
N GLY A 142 -5.58 -9.11 12.60
CA GLY A 142 -4.98 -8.71 11.33
C GLY A 142 -5.85 -7.75 10.52
N ALA A 143 -7.19 -7.80 10.65
CA ALA A 143 -8.07 -6.82 10.02
C ALA A 143 -7.90 -5.43 10.64
N VAL A 144 -7.79 -5.36 11.96
CA VAL A 144 -7.49 -4.10 12.67
C VAL A 144 -6.13 -3.53 12.22
N ILE A 145 -5.10 -4.36 12.14
CA ILE A 145 -3.75 -3.97 11.68
C ILE A 145 -3.81 -3.42 10.23
N ALA A 146 -4.43 -4.16 9.32
CA ALA A 146 -4.54 -3.74 7.92
C ALA A 146 -5.36 -2.45 7.76
N GLY A 147 -6.42 -2.30 8.55
CA GLY A 147 -7.23 -1.08 8.59
C GLY A 147 -6.46 0.14 9.12
N ASP A 148 -5.66 -0.05 10.19
CA ASP A 148 -4.80 1.00 10.75
C ASP A 148 -3.77 1.49 9.72
N VAL A 149 -3.07 0.57 9.04
CA VAL A 149 -2.09 0.92 8.00
C VAL A 149 -2.76 1.60 6.80
N ALA A 150 -3.91 1.11 6.36
CA ALA A 150 -4.68 1.76 5.29
C ALA A 150 -5.09 3.19 5.67
N SER A 151 -5.54 3.39 6.90
CA SER A 151 -5.85 4.72 7.44
C SER A 151 -4.62 5.63 7.49
N ASP A 152 -3.46 5.11 7.88
CA ASP A 152 -2.20 5.86 7.92
C ASP A 152 -1.75 6.29 6.51
N ILE A 153 -1.95 5.44 5.50
CA ILE A 153 -1.69 5.79 4.09
C ILE A 153 -2.66 6.90 3.64
N GLY A 154 -3.96 6.72 3.85
CA GLY A 154 -4.97 7.68 3.44
C GLY A 154 -4.83 9.05 4.11
N ASN A 155 -4.26 9.10 5.32
CA ASN A 155 -3.94 10.32 6.05
C ASN A 155 -2.50 10.81 5.85
N SER A 156 -1.77 10.28 4.87
CA SER A 156 -0.39 10.66 4.54
C SER A 156 0.60 10.51 5.71
N ARG A 157 0.35 9.58 6.64
CA ARG A 157 1.26 9.25 7.74
C ARG A 157 2.33 8.23 7.33
N LEU A 158 2.12 7.53 6.22
CA LEU A 158 3.10 6.66 5.57
C LEU A 158 3.45 7.22 4.19
N THR A 159 4.68 6.97 3.75
CA THR A 159 5.19 7.46 2.46
C THR A 159 4.76 6.60 1.27
N ILE A 160 3.77 5.73 1.46
CA ILE A 160 3.18 4.92 0.39
C ILE A 160 2.18 5.79 -0.37
N PRO A 161 2.31 5.95 -1.71
CA PRO A 161 1.33 6.69 -2.48
C PRO A 161 -0.04 6.00 -2.45
N ASP A 162 -1.10 6.76 -2.15
CA ASP A 162 -2.49 6.28 -2.15
C ASP A 162 -2.90 5.67 -3.50
N LYS A 163 -2.42 6.23 -4.61
CA LYS A 163 -2.61 5.70 -5.97
C LYS A 163 -2.08 4.27 -6.17
N ASN A 164 -1.21 3.80 -5.27
CA ASN A 164 -0.68 2.43 -5.30
C ASN A 164 -1.57 1.46 -4.52
N MET A 165 -2.56 1.94 -3.76
CA MET A 165 -3.53 1.08 -3.09
C MET A 165 -4.63 0.66 -4.06
N LEU A 166 -4.83 -0.65 -4.26
CA LEU A 166 -5.94 -1.22 -5.03
C LEU A 166 -7.18 -1.40 -4.17
N GLY A 167 -6.99 -1.73 -2.91
CA GLY A 167 -8.09 -1.95 -1.99
C GLY A 167 -7.67 -2.57 -0.67
N VAL A 168 -8.64 -2.66 0.23
CA VAL A 168 -8.47 -3.25 1.56
C VAL A 168 -9.68 -4.15 1.84
N ALA A 169 -9.43 -5.42 2.17
CA ALA A 169 -10.46 -6.39 2.54
C ALA A 169 -10.28 -6.79 4.00
N LEU A 170 -11.21 -6.39 4.86
CA LEU A 170 -11.18 -6.64 6.30
C LEU A 170 -12.24 -7.68 6.69
N LEU A 171 -11.79 -8.83 7.20
CA LEU A 171 -12.66 -9.91 7.63
C LEU A 171 -12.71 -9.91 9.16
N ALA A 172 -13.91 -9.88 9.71
CA ALA A 172 -14.16 -9.85 11.16
C ALA A 172 -13.38 -8.73 11.87
N ASP A 173 -13.37 -7.54 11.29
CA ASP A 173 -12.74 -6.36 11.88
C ASP A 173 -13.45 -5.97 13.19
N GLY A 174 -12.71 -6.02 14.29
CA GLY A 174 -13.22 -5.69 15.64
C GLY A 174 -13.56 -4.20 15.85
N ARG A 175 -13.16 -3.32 14.92
CA ARG A 175 -13.45 -1.88 14.96
C ARG A 175 -14.58 -1.46 14.04
N ARG A 176 -15.18 -2.41 13.33
CA ARG A 176 -16.28 -2.10 12.43
C ARG A 176 -17.48 -1.53 13.18
N VAL A 177 -17.93 -0.37 12.76
CA VAL A 177 -19.16 0.26 13.23
C VAL A 177 -20.24 0.08 12.16
N ASN A 178 -21.40 -0.49 12.53
CA ASN A 178 -22.52 -0.68 11.62
C ASN A 178 -23.01 0.68 11.08
N GLY A 179 -23.23 0.76 9.77
CA GLY A 179 -23.66 1.99 9.10
C GLY A 179 -22.53 3.00 8.85
N GLN A 180 -21.33 2.74 9.33
CA GLN A 180 -20.10 3.46 8.96
C GLN A 180 -19.24 2.51 8.15
N GLY A 181 -19.14 2.73 6.90
CA GLY A 181 -18.37 1.89 6.01
C GLY A 181 -17.99 2.63 4.76
N ILE A 182 -16.97 2.12 4.12
CA ILE A 182 -16.63 2.52 2.76
C ILE A 182 -17.76 1.97 1.88
N ASN A 183 -18.48 2.86 1.23
CA ASN A 183 -19.44 2.53 0.18
C ASN A 183 -18.68 2.30 -1.12
#